data_6be513b9f9caac9ed1e6b240ba3e4423
#
_entry.id   6be513b9f9caac9ed1e6b240ba3e4423
#
_cell.length_a   1.000
_cell.length_b   1.000
_cell.length_c   1.000
_cell.angle_alpha   90.00
_cell.angle_beta   90.00
_cell.angle_gamma   90.00
#
_symmetry.space_group_name_H-M   'P 1'
#
loop_
_entity.id
_entity.type
_entity.pdbx_description
1 polymer ?
#
loop_
_entity_poly.entity_id
_entity_poly.type
_entity_poly.pdbx_seq_one_letter_code
_entity_poly.pdbx_strand_id
1 'polypeptide(L)'
;MNEFKTARNWLDNADAVIISAGNGLSITEGYNIFAHDEAFMTHFGTFYERYGIMNILQGAFYNYPTVAERDAFYKVLFDYMVDHYESTPVFRDLKQLVGGHEYFVVTSNGNMHFQLSGFDEERIFEVEGNFGNNQNPMPMIQKQQAKFNAFVQKYRSQNVVILELGIGANNQLIKALLMQLVAQSLSYRYITLNLPHEINIPAAGMSAAAGPDWYNPGDLWGFKLSLIHFVLHEPVYQPYQDLKAILKDRDYDLITTNQDVQFSKAFPDKDVATIQGDWSYFQCADKCHDQVYPNQTVVDQLFPQIENGHLPENLIPRCPKCGAEMLEWVRGYEFLEGQHYNKQYAKYRQFIQKAEGKKTVYLELGVGMMTPMFIKEPFMNLTYQNSQATYITVNPKDAIVPRELMDRGIAVKYDLVKVLANLKEWGISRISAED
;
A
#
# COMPACT_ATOMS: atom_id res chain seq x y z
N MET A 1 23.37 -8.08 16.36
CA MET A 1 23.12 -7.16 17.49
C MET A 1 21.71 -7.43 17.98
N ASN A 2 21.48 -7.47 19.31
CA ASN A 2 20.14 -7.77 19.78
C ASN A 2 19.27 -6.51 19.58
N GLU A 3 18.31 -6.55 18.65
CA GLU A 3 17.44 -5.44 18.23
C GLU A 3 16.71 -4.81 19.44
N PHE A 4 16.28 -5.63 20.39
CA PHE A 4 15.65 -5.15 21.63
C PHE A 4 16.58 -4.29 22.49
N LYS A 5 17.88 -4.62 22.55
CA LYS A 5 18.85 -3.78 23.27
C LYS A 5 19.06 -2.44 22.57
N THR A 6 19.06 -2.45 21.25
CA THR A 6 19.17 -1.21 20.45
C THR A 6 17.93 -0.33 20.64
N ALA A 7 16.74 -0.90 20.52
CA ALA A 7 15.48 -0.19 20.75
C ALA A 7 15.40 0.38 22.18
N ARG A 8 15.79 -0.40 23.18
CA ARG A 8 15.85 0.05 24.58
C ARG A 8 16.81 1.23 24.76
N ASN A 9 18.02 1.12 24.20
CA ASN A 9 19.00 2.20 24.27
C ASN A 9 18.51 3.49 23.60
N TRP A 10 17.77 3.40 22.51
CA TRP A 10 17.17 4.57 21.85
C TRP A 10 16.10 5.22 22.74
N LEU A 11 15.23 4.41 23.34
CA LEU A 11 14.20 4.92 24.26
C LEU A 11 14.81 5.58 25.49
N ASP A 12 15.78 4.93 26.13
CA ASP A 12 16.44 5.46 27.33
C ASP A 12 17.16 6.80 27.10
N ASN A 13 17.58 7.08 25.86
CA ASN A 13 18.25 8.32 25.47
C ASN A 13 17.36 9.29 24.67
N ALA A 14 16.06 9.07 24.63
CA ALA A 14 15.13 9.95 23.93
C ALA A 14 14.79 11.18 24.78
N ASP A 15 14.80 12.35 24.16
CA ASP A 15 14.26 13.58 24.74
C ASP A 15 12.73 13.59 24.67
N ALA A 16 12.16 12.93 23.68
CA ALA A 16 10.73 12.76 23.52
C ALA A 16 10.37 11.46 22.76
N VAL A 17 9.16 10.95 23.01
CA VAL A 17 8.63 9.74 22.35
C VAL A 17 7.32 10.07 21.63
N ILE A 18 7.22 9.75 20.35
CA ILE A 18 5.96 9.76 19.61
C ILE A 18 5.46 8.32 19.58
N ILE A 19 4.35 8.06 20.27
CA ILE A 19 3.67 6.76 20.25
C ILE A 19 2.69 6.77 19.09
N SER A 20 2.83 5.84 18.18
CA SER A 20 1.92 5.70 17.06
C SER A 20 1.23 4.35 17.11
N ALA A 21 -0.10 4.32 17.01
CA ALA A 21 -0.87 3.10 17.18
C ALA A 21 -1.98 2.94 16.15
N GLY A 22 -2.09 1.72 15.64
CA GLY A 22 -3.19 1.25 14.80
C GLY A 22 -3.96 0.10 15.43
N ASN A 23 -4.87 -0.51 14.66
CA ASN A 23 -5.75 -1.58 15.13
C ASN A 23 -5.00 -2.80 15.70
N GLY A 24 -3.75 -3.05 15.28
CA GLY A 24 -2.93 -4.12 15.83
C GLY A 24 -2.69 -3.99 17.34
N LEU A 25 -2.61 -2.75 17.88
CA LEU A 25 -2.52 -2.54 19.32
C LEU A 25 -3.83 -2.99 20.01
N SER A 26 -5.00 -2.60 19.50
CA SER A 26 -6.30 -3.01 20.03
C SER A 26 -6.51 -4.53 19.91
N ILE A 27 -6.07 -5.15 18.82
CA ILE A 27 -6.11 -6.61 18.66
C ILE A 27 -5.27 -7.31 19.75
N THR A 28 -4.11 -6.76 20.09
CA THR A 28 -3.24 -7.28 21.16
C THR A 28 -3.92 -7.21 22.53
N GLU A 29 -4.83 -6.26 22.73
CA GLU A 29 -5.66 -6.14 23.94
C GLU A 29 -6.88 -7.08 23.96
N GLY A 30 -7.21 -7.74 22.84
CA GLY A 30 -8.40 -8.56 22.68
C GLY A 30 -9.56 -7.86 21.96
N TYR A 31 -9.40 -6.60 21.50
CA TYR A 31 -10.43 -5.85 20.79
C TYR A 31 -10.17 -5.88 19.28
N ASN A 32 -10.72 -6.91 18.60
CA ASN A 32 -10.52 -7.10 17.15
C ASN A 32 -11.77 -6.71 16.34
N ILE A 33 -11.78 -5.50 15.80
CA ILE A 33 -12.91 -4.99 15.00
C ILE A 33 -13.12 -5.72 13.66
N PHE A 34 -12.16 -6.53 13.22
CA PHE A 34 -12.21 -7.29 11.96
C PHE A 34 -12.66 -8.75 12.16
N ALA A 35 -12.67 -9.24 13.40
CA ALA A 35 -12.95 -10.64 13.69
C ALA A 35 -14.45 -10.96 13.77
N HIS A 36 -14.76 -12.20 13.39
CA HIS A 36 -16.03 -12.85 13.70
C HIS A 36 -15.76 -13.88 14.80
N ASP A 37 -15.55 -13.40 15.99
CA ASP A 37 -15.13 -14.18 17.15
C ASP A 37 -16.23 -14.26 18.24
N GLU A 38 -15.92 -14.90 19.37
CA GLU A 38 -16.83 -15.04 20.49
C GLU A 38 -17.24 -13.66 21.06
N ALA A 39 -16.32 -12.71 21.14
CA ALA A 39 -16.59 -11.37 21.62
C ALA A 39 -17.59 -10.63 20.70
N PHE A 40 -17.36 -10.72 19.38
CA PHE A 40 -18.32 -10.20 18.41
C PHE A 40 -19.69 -10.82 18.54
N MET A 41 -19.77 -12.15 18.62
CA MET A 41 -21.05 -12.85 18.75
C MET A 41 -21.77 -12.52 20.07
N THR A 42 -21.03 -12.34 21.16
CA THR A 42 -21.58 -11.99 22.47
C THR A 42 -22.23 -10.60 22.47
N HIS A 43 -21.58 -9.61 21.89
CA HIS A 43 -22.05 -8.22 21.92
C HIS A 43 -22.89 -7.82 20.71
N PHE A 44 -22.55 -8.33 19.52
CA PHE A 44 -23.14 -7.94 18.24
C PHE A 44 -23.93 -9.05 17.53
N GLY A 45 -24.14 -10.20 18.16
CA GLY A 45 -24.82 -11.35 17.56
C GLY A 45 -26.22 -11.03 17.02
N THR A 46 -26.98 -10.15 17.67
CA THR A 46 -28.30 -9.68 17.17
C THR A 46 -28.21 -8.93 15.86
N PHE A 47 -27.11 -8.21 15.60
CA PHE A 47 -26.87 -7.50 14.34
C PHE A 47 -26.41 -8.49 13.26
N TYR A 48 -25.65 -9.53 13.63
CA TYR A 48 -25.35 -10.63 12.73
C TYR A 48 -26.62 -11.34 12.26
N GLU A 49 -27.49 -11.75 13.19
CA GLU A 49 -28.74 -12.46 12.87
C GLU A 49 -29.69 -11.62 12.00
N ARG A 50 -29.77 -10.31 12.29
CA ARG A 50 -30.75 -9.43 11.62
C ARG A 50 -30.26 -8.88 10.30
N TYR A 51 -28.97 -8.56 10.17
CA TYR A 51 -28.42 -7.83 9.03
C TYR A 51 -27.29 -8.58 8.31
N GLY A 52 -26.86 -9.74 8.81
CA GLY A 52 -25.73 -10.48 8.26
C GLY A 52 -24.36 -9.80 8.48
N ILE A 53 -24.26 -8.89 9.46
CA ILE A 53 -23.03 -8.19 9.79
C ILE A 53 -22.04 -9.17 10.41
N MET A 54 -20.84 -9.30 9.82
CA MET A 54 -19.84 -10.32 10.17
C MET A 54 -18.76 -9.83 11.13
N ASN A 55 -18.63 -8.51 11.33
CA ASN A 55 -17.65 -7.93 12.26
C ASN A 55 -18.02 -6.49 12.60
N ILE A 56 -17.34 -5.90 13.59
CA ILE A 56 -17.64 -4.55 14.09
C ILE A 56 -17.44 -3.49 12.99
N LEU A 57 -16.35 -3.60 12.20
CA LEU A 57 -16.08 -2.63 11.14
C LEU A 57 -17.20 -2.62 10.09
N GLN A 58 -17.65 -3.79 9.65
CA GLN A 58 -18.77 -3.89 8.73
C GLN A 58 -20.04 -3.26 9.32
N GLY A 59 -20.31 -3.47 10.60
CA GLY A 59 -21.43 -2.86 11.29
C GLY A 59 -21.36 -1.35 11.37
N ALA A 60 -20.19 -0.80 11.63
CA ALA A 60 -19.97 0.66 11.69
C ALA A 60 -20.26 1.35 10.35
N PHE A 61 -20.02 0.69 9.22
CA PHE A 61 -20.27 1.22 7.87
C PHE A 61 -21.53 0.64 7.21
N TYR A 62 -22.35 -0.13 7.96
CA TYR A 62 -23.57 -0.71 7.43
C TYR A 62 -24.62 0.36 7.17
N ASN A 63 -25.33 0.25 6.06
CA ASN A 63 -26.43 1.16 5.72
C ASN A 63 -27.73 0.69 6.37
N TYR A 64 -27.93 1.06 7.63
CA TYR A 64 -29.10 0.66 8.42
C TYR A 64 -30.40 1.24 7.83
N PRO A 65 -31.52 0.48 7.86
CA PRO A 65 -32.81 0.96 7.36
C PRO A 65 -33.32 2.22 8.07
N THR A 66 -33.00 2.39 9.36
CA THR A 66 -33.40 3.53 10.17
C THR A 66 -32.26 4.09 10.99
N VAL A 67 -32.37 5.37 11.35
CA VAL A 67 -31.41 6.04 12.27
C VAL A 67 -31.40 5.35 13.64
N ALA A 68 -32.56 4.91 14.14
CA ALA A 68 -32.66 4.22 15.43
C ALA A 68 -31.89 2.88 15.45
N GLU A 69 -31.91 2.12 14.34
CA GLU A 69 -31.17 0.86 14.23
C GLU A 69 -29.65 1.10 14.17
N ARG A 70 -29.24 2.16 13.45
CA ARG A 70 -27.84 2.60 13.43
C ARG A 70 -27.38 3.01 14.83
N ASP A 71 -28.17 3.84 15.50
CA ASP A 71 -27.83 4.35 16.84
C ASP A 71 -27.80 3.21 17.88
N ALA A 72 -28.64 2.18 17.71
CA ALA A 72 -28.59 0.97 18.53
C ALA A 72 -27.25 0.21 18.36
N PHE A 73 -26.73 0.12 17.12
CA PHE A 73 -25.41 -0.49 16.88
C PHE A 73 -24.30 0.34 17.55
N TYR A 74 -24.28 1.65 17.34
CA TYR A 74 -23.26 2.52 17.93
C TYR A 74 -23.33 2.55 19.46
N LYS A 75 -24.51 2.39 20.05
CA LYS A 75 -24.64 2.25 21.50
C LYS A 75 -23.92 0.99 22.01
N VAL A 76 -24.16 -0.16 21.37
CA VAL A 76 -23.45 -1.42 21.72
C VAL A 76 -21.97 -1.28 21.48
N LEU A 77 -21.55 -0.63 20.39
CA LEU A 77 -20.15 -0.37 20.11
C LEU A 77 -19.49 0.47 21.21
N PHE A 78 -20.16 1.53 21.65
CA PHE A 78 -19.66 2.40 22.69
C PHE A 78 -19.61 1.67 24.05
N ASP A 79 -20.69 0.96 24.40
CA ASP A 79 -20.72 0.12 25.62
C ASP A 79 -19.57 -0.88 25.66
N TYR A 80 -19.28 -1.57 24.53
CA TYR A 80 -18.24 -2.59 24.43
C TYR A 80 -16.83 -1.99 24.45
N MET A 81 -16.59 -0.91 23.70
CA MET A 81 -15.25 -0.35 23.49
C MET A 81 -14.85 0.67 24.54
N VAL A 82 -15.81 1.35 25.18
CA VAL A 82 -15.54 2.52 26.02
C VAL A 82 -16.07 2.32 27.44
N ASP A 83 -17.37 2.12 27.64
CA ASP A 83 -17.99 2.14 28.96
C ASP A 83 -17.55 0.99 29.87
N HIS A 84 -17.29 -0.18 29.29
CA HIS A 84 -16.85 -1.38 30.03
C HIS A 84 -15.34 -1.66 29.87
N TYR A 85 -14.59 -0.73 29.28
CA TYR A 85 -13.17 -0.91 29.11
C TYR A 85 -12.41 -0.76 30.44
N GLU A 86 -11.57 -1.76 30.73
CA GLU A 86 -10.59 -1.70 31.80
C GLU A 86 -9.18 -1.71 31.22
N SER A 87 -8.30 -0.83 31.71
CA SER A 87 -6.92 -0.73 31.23
C SER A 87 -6.19 -2.07 31.29
N THR A 88 -5.74 -2.53 30.16
CA THR A 88 -5.10 -3.85 30.00
C THR A 88 -3.62 -3.83 30.43
N PRO A 89 -2.99 -5.00 30.63
CA PRO A 89 -1.53 -5.07 30.81
C PRO A 89 -0.75 -4.38 29.69
N VAL A 90 -1.24 -4.47 28.45
CA VAL A 90 -0.58 -3.86 27.27
C VAL A 90 -0.41 -2.35 27.45
N PHE A 91 -1.45 -1.64 27.87
CA PHE A 91 -1.36 -0.20 28.11
C PHE A 91 -0.59 0.15 29.36
N ARG A 92 -0.65 -0.68 30.40
CA ARG A 92 0.17 -0.48 31.61
C ARG A 92 1.66 -0.60 31.31
N ASP A 93 2.03 -1.63 30.52
CA ASP A 93 3.41 -1.85 30.10
C ASP A 93 3.89 -0.73 29.16
N LEU A 94 3.04 -0.28 28.22
CA LEU A 94 3.33 0.85 27.36
C LEU A 94 3.58 2.13 28.15
N LYS A 95 2.74 2.40 29.14
CA LYS A 95 2.89 3.57 30.02
C LYS A 95 4.19 3.49 30.84
N GLN A 96 4.55 2.31 31.32
CA GLN A 96 5.82 2.07 32.02
C GLN A 96 7.02 2.22 31.06
N LEU A 97 6.92 1.73 29.81
CA LEU A 97 7.96 1.83 28.80
C LEU A 97 8.28 3.29 28.44
N VAL A 98 7.24 4.11 28.29
CA VAL A 98 7.38 5.55 28.00
C VAL A 98 7.90 6.29 29.24
N GLY A 99 7.52 5.83 30.43
CA GLY A 99 8.04 6.32 31.70
C GLY A 99 7.84 7.81 31.91
N GLY A 100 8.92 8.52 32.29
CA GLY A 100 8.92 9.98 32.51
C GLY A 100 9.29 10.80 31.26
N HIS A 101 9.36 10.20 30.08
CA HIS A 101 9.66 10.95 28.86
C HIS A 101 8.50 11.89 28.47
N GLU A 102 8.86 13.00 27.87
CA GLU A 102 7.89 13.78 27.12
C GLU A 102 7.35 12.93 25.96
N TYR A 103 6.03 12.87 25.79
CA TYR A 103 5.43 12.04 24.75
C TYR A 103 4.27 12.72 24.04
N PHE A 104 3.96 12.20 22.86
CA PHE A 104 2.73 12.49 22.14
C PHE A 104 2.20 11.20 21.48
N VAL A 105 0.88 11.00 21.49
CA VAL A 105 0.22 9.85 20.86
C VAL A 105 -0.38 10.27 19.53
N VAL A 106 -0.18 9.46 18.48
CA VAL A 106 -0.86 9.59 17.18
C VAL A 106 -1.52 8.26 16.85
N THR A 107 -2.84 8.23 16.74
CA THR A 107 -3.56 6.97 16.55
C THR A 107 -4.71 7.07 15.55
N SER A 108 -4.95 5.97 14.80
CA SER A 108 -6.18 5.77 14.02
C SER A 108 -7.24 4.99 14.78
N ASN A 109 -6.96 4.58 16.02
CA ASN A 109 -7.93 3.89 16.86
C ASN A 109 -8.92 4.88 17.46
N GLY A 110 -10.20 4.72 17.15
CA GLY A 110 -11.27 5.56 17.70
C GLY A 110 -11.83 5.09 19.05
N ASN A 111 -11.22 4.08 19.66
CA ASN A 111 -11.73 3.40 20.86
C ASN A 111 -11.43 4.10 22.19
N MET A 112 -10.68 5.19 22.18
CA MET A 112 -10.33 6.00 23.34
C MET A 112 -9.51 5.26 24.43
N HIS A 113 -8.90 4.10 24.12
CA HIS A 113 -8.19 3.29 25.12
C HIS A 113 -6.96 3.99 25.69
N PHE A 114 -6.32 4.91 24.95
CA PHE A 114 -5.24 5.74 25.48
C PHE A 114 -5.73 6.62 26.64
N GLN A 115 -6.83 7.37 26.44
CA GLN A 115 -7.43 8.22 27.46
C GLN A 115 -7.87 7.40 28.67
N LEU A 116 -8.61 6.31 28.42
CA LEU A 116 -9.13 5.41 29.45
C LEU A 116 -8.03 4.69 30.25
N SER A 117 -6.84 4.53 29.64
CA SER A 117 -5.64 4.02 30.31
C SER A 117 -4.79 5.11 30.98
N GLY A 118 -5.29 6.36 31.03
CA GLY A 118 -4.68 7.46 31.74
C GLY A 118 -3.52 8.14 31.04
N PHE A 119 -3.47 8.10 29.71
CA PHE A 119 -2.64 9.01 28.92
C PHE A 119 -3.29 10.40 28.87
N ASP A 120 -2.49 11.44 28.82
CA ASP A 120 -2.95 12.82 28.80
C ASP A 120 -3.70 13.13 27.49
N GLU A 121 -4.99 13.45 27.56
CA GLU A 121 -5.83 13.80 26.41
C GLU A 121 -5.29 14.97 25.58
N GLU A 122 -4.58 15.90 26.22
CA GLU A 122 -3.96 17.04 25.54
C GLU A 122 -2.75 16.63 24.68
N ARG A 123 -2.30 15.40 24.81
CA ARG A 123 -1.17 14.79 24.10
C ARG A 123 -1.59 13.63 23.18
N ILE A 124 -2.84 13.63 22.73
CA ILE A 124 -3.38 12.60 21.84
C ILE A 124 -3.90 13.26 20.56
N PHE A 125 -3.52 12.69 19.41
CA PHE A 125 -4.06 13.02 18.10
C PHE A 125 -4.71 11.76 17.49
N GLU A 126 -6.03 11.75 17.46
CA GLU A 126 -6.88 10.72 16.85
C GLU A 126 -7.19 11.14 15.42
N VAL A 127 -6.39 10.65 14.45
CA VAL A 127 -6.39 11.15 13.06
C VAL A 127 -7.70 10.93 12.32
N GLU A 128 -8.52 9.99 12.76
CA GLU A 128 -9.85 9.65 12.21
C GLU A 128 -10.99 10.01 13.18
N GLY A 129 -10.68 10.69 14.28
CA GLY A 129 -11.62 10.96 15.37
C GLY A 129 -11.77 9.77 16.32
N ASN A 130 -12.79 9.82 17.19
CA ASN A 130 -13.10 8.76 18.15
C ASN A 130 -14.60 8.52 18.29
N PHE A 131 -14.96 7.42 18.97
CA PHE A 131 -16.36 7.02 19.14
C PHE A 131 -17.17 8.00 20.01
N GLY A 132 -16.52 8.78 20.86
CA GLY A 132 -17.17 9.80 21.67
C GLY A 132 -17.56 11.06 20.88
N ASN A 133 -17.00 11.29 19.69
CA ASN A 133 -17.26 12.47 18.86
C ASN A 133 -17.45 12.11 17.37
N ASN A 134 -18.29 11.13 17.08
CA ASN A 134 -18.51 10.60 15.75
C ASN A 134 -19.39 11.46 14.84
N GLN A 135 -20.17 12.43 15.39
CA GLN A 135 -21.07 13.26 14.59
C GLN A 135 -20.37 14.40 13.84
N ASN A 136 -19.36 15.01 14.45
CA ASN A 136 -18.54 16.05 13.83
C ASN A 136 -17.11 16.02 14.39
N PRO A 137 -16.24 15.11 13.94
CA PRO A 137 -14.89 14.96 14.50
C PRO A 137 -13.91 16.05 14.05
N MET A 138 -14.18 16.77 12.97
CA MET A 138 -13.21 17.68 12.33
C MET A 138 -12.66 18.78 13.23
N PRO A 139 -13.45 19.50 14.05
CA PRO A 139 -12.90 20.53 14.95
C PRO A 139 -11.95 19.95 16.00
N MET A 140 -12.22 18.74 16.50
CA MET A 140 -11.37 18.03 17.44
C MET A 140 -10.06 17.61 16.76
N ILE A 141 -10.14 16.98 15.60
CA ILE A 141 -8.99 16.54 14.79
C ILE A 141 -8.06 17.72 14.51
N GLN A 142 -8.58 18.86 14.06
CA GLN A 142 -7.79 20.07 13.77
C GLN A 142 -7.09 20.61 15.04
N LYS A 143 -7.78 20.63 16.18
CA LYS A 143 -7.19 21.05 17.45
C LYS A 143 -6.07 20.11 17.89
N GLN A 144 -6.29 18.80 17.81
CA GLN A 144 -5.30 17.78 18.17
C GLN A 144 -4.09 17.82 17.22
N GLN A 145 -4.32 17.99 15.93
CA GLN A 145 -3.26 18.16 14.93
C GLN A 145 -2.39 19.38 15.20
N ALA A 146 -3.00 20.52 15.58
CA ALA A 146 -2.24 21.71 15.91
C ALA A 146 -1.33 21.50 17.13
N LYS A 147 -1.80 20.75 18.15
CA LYS A 147 -0.97 20.39 19.31
C LYS A 147 0.17 19.45 18.94
N PHE A 148 -0.12 18.45 18.10
CA PHE A 148 0.91 17.55 17.57
C PHE A 148 1.99 18.32 16.79
N ASN A 149 1.60 19.23 15.92
CA ASN A 149 2.55 20.07 15.17
C ASN A 149 3.42 20.92 16.10
N ALA A 150 2.83 21.49 17.15
CA ALA A 150 3.58 22.25 18.16
C ALA A 150 4.58 21.37 18.93
N PHE A 151 4.19 20.13 19.26
CA PHE A 151 5.09 19.14 19.88
C PHE A 151 6.26 18.79 18.97
N VAL A 152 6.01 18.45 17.70
CA VAL A 152 7.05 18.15 16.71
C VAL A 152 8.00 19.34 16.58
N GLN A 153 7.50 20.54 16.50
CA GLN A 153 8.31 21.76 16.37
C GLN A 153 9.20 22.00 17.62
N LYS A 154 8.66 21.73 18.82
CA LYS A 154 9.43 21.82 20.07
C LYS A 154 10.62 20.87 20.11
N TYR A 155 10.47 19.65 19.56
CA TYR A 155 11.49 18.60 19.62
C TYR A 155 12.25 18.39 18.31
N ARG A 156 12.11 19.30 17.32
CA ARG A 156 12.64 19.14 15.94
C ARG A 156 14.14 18.82 15.89
N SER A 157 14.94 19.37 16.81
CA SER A 157 16.41 19.19 16.83
C SER A 157 16.91 18.30 17.97
N GLN A 158 16.00 17.54 18.59
CA GLN A 158 16.29 16.69 19.74
C GLN A 158 16.18 15.22 19.37
N ASN A 159 16.61 14.31 20.27
CA ASN A 159 16.50 12.88 20.05
C ASN A 159 15.05 12.43 20.25
N VAL A 160 14.35 12.14 19.19
CA VAL A 160 12.97 11.67 19.23
C VAL A 160 12.91 10.22 18.79
N VAL A 161 12.24 9.39 19.57
CA VAL A 161 11.88 8.02 19.17
C VAL A 161 10.43 7.98 18.75
N ILE A 162 10.18 7.49 17.55
CA ILE A 162 8.83 7.13 17.09
C ILE A 162 8.66 5.64 17.34
N LEU A 163 7.68 5.30 18.19
CA LEU A 163 7.31 3.94 18.55
C LEU A 163 6.00 3.57 17.85
N GLU A 164 6.09 2.82 16.76
CA GLU A 164 4.94 2.33 16.00
C GLU A 164 4.46 0.98 16.55
N LEU A 165 3.16 0.91 16.85
CA LEU A 165 2.51 -0.25 17.46
C LEU A 165 1.32 -0.71 16.60
N GLY A 166 1.46 -1.82 15.89
CA GLY A 166 0.38 -2.50 15.18
C GLY A 166 -0.31 -1.67 14.08
N ILE A 167 0.43 -0.83 13.35
CA ILE A 167 -0.11 -0.10 12.20
C ILE A 167 0.04 -0.96 10.96
N GLY A 168 -1.07 -1.37 10.35
CA GLY A 168 -1.06 -2.16 9.12
C GLY A 168 -0.39 -1.44 7.95
N ALA A 169 0.21 -2.20 7.03
CA ALA A 169 0.94 -1.68 5.87
C ALA A 169 0.10 -0.74 4.98
N ASN A 170 -1.21 -0.93 4.98
CA ASN A 170 -2.14 -0.12 4.18
C ASN A 170 -2.57 1.20 4.85
N ASN A 171 -2.30 1.38 6.16
CA ASN A 171 -2.66 2.61 6.87
C ASN A 171 -1.61 3.70 6.65
N GLN A 172 -1.59 4.27 5.45
CA GLN A 172 -0.66 5.33 5.08
C GLN A 172 -0.97 6.68 5.75
N LEU A 173 -2.18 6.87 6.25
CA LEU A 173 -2.59 8.12 6.91
C LEU A 173 -1.68 8.47 8.11
N ILE A 174 -1.33 7.48 8.91
CA ILE A 174 -0.38 7.65 10.02
C ILE A 174 1.05 7.35 9.58
N LYS A 175 1.24 6.22 8.88
CA LYS A 175 2.58 5.72 8.54
C LYS A 175 3.37 6.73 7.72
N ALA A 176 2.77 7.32 6.67
CA ALA A 176 3.43 8.32 5.85
C ALA A 176 3.80 9.59 6.65
N LEU A 177 2.88 10.08 7.50
CA LEU A 177 3.12 11.23 8.37
C LEU A 177 4.36 11.03 9.26
N LEU A 178 4.46 9.87 9.91
CA LEU A 178 5.55 9.61 10.86
C LEU A 178 6.87 9.32 10.17
N MET A 179 6.84 8.65 9.03
CA MET A 179 8.04 8.42 8.23
C MET A 179 8.60 9.73 7.65
N GLN A 180 7.73 10.71 7.33
CA GLN A 180 8.18 12.06 6.98
C GLN A 180 8.95 12.73 8.11
N LEU A 181 8.51 12.57 9.37
CA LEU A 181 9.22 13.12 10.52
C LEU A 181 10.60 12.49 10.70
N VAL A 182 10.70 11.15 10.59
CA VAL A 182 11.99 10.45 10.69
C VAL A 182 12.94 10.92 9.61
N ALA A 183 12.46 11.06 8.40
CA ALA A 183 13.27 11.48 7.27
C ALA A 183 13.75 12.93 7.40
N GLN A 184 13.03 13.80 8.12
CA GLN A 184 13.39 15.21 8.35
C GLN A 184 14.47 15.43 9.43
N SER A 185 14.92 14.40 10.14
CA SER A 185 15.88 14.59 11.22
C SER A 185 16.76 13.36 11.44
N LEU A 186 18.06 13.55 11.38
CA LEU A 186 19.04 12.49 11.68
C LEU A 186 19.02 12.05 13.15
N SER A 187 18.43 12.83 14.05
CA SER A 187 18.27 12.48 15.46
C SER A 187 17.01 11.68 15.77
N TYR A 188 16.08 11.56 14.80
CA TYR A 188 14.89 10.74 14.98
C TYR A 188 15.20 9.27 14.77
N ARG A 189 14.57 8.41 15.57
CA ARG A 189 14.68 6.95 15.48
C ARG A 189 13.29 6.36 15.35
N TYR A 190 13.17 5.26 14.62
CA TYR A 190 11.89 4.59 14.38
C TYR A 190 11.96 3.14 14.86
N ILE A 191 11.05 2.79 15.75
CA ILE A 191 10.86 1.44 16.26
C ILE A 191 9.48 0.99 15.82
N THR A 192 9.36 -0.14 15.12
CA THR A 192 8.08 -0.73 14.76
C THR A 192 7.90 -2.08 15.43
N LEU A 193 6.76 -2.28 16.08
CA LEU A 193 6.30 -3.56 16.63
C LEU A 193 5.04 -3.99 15.89
N ASN A 194 5.18 -4.99 15.04
CA ASN A 194 4.11 -5.49 14.20
C ASN A 194 4.34 -6.94 13.78
N LEU A 195 3.35 -7.57 13.19
CA LEU A 195 3.54 -8.85 12.51
C LEU A 195 4.52 -8.68 11.35
N PRO A 196 5.39 -9.67 11.07
CA PRO A 196 6.45 -9.53 10.05
C PRO A 196 5.96 -9.09 8.67
N HIS A 197 4.76 -9.55 8.25
CA HIS A 197 4.17 -9.20 6.96
C HIS A 197 3.51 -7.81 6.92
N GLU A 198 3.33 -7.16 8.07
CA GLU A 198 2.79 -5.80 8.20
C GLU A 198 3.90 -4.74 8.36
N ILE A 199 5.15 -5.17 8.50
CA ILE A 199 6.29 -4.24 8.58
C ILE A 199 6.57 -3.70 7.18
N ASN A 200 6.33 -2.40 6.98
CA ASN A 200 6.44 -1.72 5.68
C ASN A 200 7.25 -0.41 5.77
N ILE A 201 8.36 -0.45 6.48
CA ILE A 201 9.26 0.71 6.64
C ILE A 201 9.87 1.18 5.31
N PRO A 202 10.40 0.29 4.43
CA PRO A 202 11.04 0.74 3.19
C PRO A 202 10.10 1.55 2.28
N ALA A 203 8.87 1.09 2.09
CA ALA A 203 7.90 1.77 1.23
C ALA A 203 7.47 3.13 1.82
N ALA A 204 7.27 3.21 3.13
CA ALA A 204 6.93 4.44 3.82
C ALA A 204 8.12 5.42 3.82
N GLY A 205 9.34 4.92 4.05
CA GLY A 205 10.58 5.71 3.99
C GLY A 205 10.81 6.35 2.62
N MET A 206 10.52 5.62 1.54
CA MET A 206 10.60 6.15 0.18
C MET A 206 9.60 7.28 -0.09
N SER A 207 8.36 7.14 0.38
CA SER A 207 7.36 8.22 0.27
C SER A 207 7.73 9.43 1.10
N ALA A 208 8.37 9.23 2.24
CA ALA A 208 8.83 10.29 3.12
C ALA A 208 10.05 11.03 2.56
N ALA A 209 10.89 10.35 1.77
CA ALA A 209 12.02 10.95 1.08
C ALA A 209 11.62 12.02 0.03
N ALA A 210 10.34 12.22 -0.23
CA ALA A 210 9.82 13.21 -1.17
C ALA A 210 9.38 14.56 -0.53
N GLY A 211 9.69 14.83 0.75
CA GLY A 211 9.30 16.07 1.44
C GLY A 211 10.28 17.25 1.21
N PRO A 212 9.81 18.51 1.22
CA PRO A 212 10.57 19.65 0.69
C PRO A 212 11.71 20.21 1.55
N ASP A 213 11.77 19.97 2.87
CA ASP A 213 12.69 20.70 3.76
C ASP A 213 14.01 19.98 4.11
N TRP A 214 14.18 18.73 3.70
CA TRP A 214 15.39 17.90 3.96
C TRP A 214 15.84 17.16 2.69
N TYR A 215 15.21 17.49 1.59
CA TYR A 215 15.49 16.96 0.29
C TYR A 215 16.91 17.27 -0.13
N ASN A 216 17.77 16.28 -0.11
CA ASN A 216 19.04 16.34 -0.83
C ASN A 216 18.79 15.77 -2.24
N PRO A 217 18.73 16.59 -3.27
CA PRO A 217 18.44 16.15 -4.63
C PRO A 217 19.39 15.05 -5.09
N GLY A 218 20.68 15.14 -4.70
CA GLY A 218 21.69 14.17 -5.08
C GLY A 218 21.47 12.80 -4.47
N ASP A 219 21.07 12.72 -3.19
CA ASP A 219 20.79 11.45 -2.52
C ASP A 219 19.53 10.78 -3.09
N LEU A 220 18.48 11.55 -3.33
CA LEU A 220 17.27 11.03 -3.97
C LEU A 220 17.56 10.52 -5.39
N TRP A 221 18.31 11.27 -6.18
CA TRP A 221 18.65 10.87 -7.53
C TRP A 221 19.65 9.71 -7.55
N GLY A 222 20.56 9.64 -6.59
CA GLY A 222 21.43 8.48 -6.39
C GLY A 222 20.62 7.21 -6.14
N PHE A 223 19.61 7.29 -5.28
CA PHE A 223 18.68 6.19 -5.03
C PHE A 223 17.82 5.85 -6.27
N LYS A 224 17.16 6.85 -6.88
CA LYS A 224 16.31 6.65 -8.07
C LYS A 224 17.08 6.00 -9.22
N LEU A 225 18.26 6.53 -9.57
CA LEU A 225 19.07 5.97 -10.64
C LEU A 225 19.55 4.55 -10.34
N SER A 226 19.91 4.26 -9.09
CA SER A 226 20.28 2.91 -8.67
C SER A 226 19.12 1.92 -8.83
N LEU A 227 17.91 2.33 -8.43
CA LEU A 227 16.69 1.52 -8.60
C LEU A 227 16.36 1.33 -10.09
N ILE A 228 16.37 2.41 -10.88
CA ILE A 228 16.09 2.32 -12.32
C ILE A 228 17.12 1.44 -13.03
N HIS A 229 18.41 1.64 -12.73
CA HIS A 229 19.49 0.82 -13.27
C HIS A 229 19.28 -0.66 -12.94
N PHE A 230 18.98 -0.98 -11.67
CA PHE A 230 18.64 -2.34 -11.26
C PHE A 230 17.47 -2.89 -12.08
N VAL A 231 16.33 -2.18 -12.14
CA VAL A 231 15.14 -2.60 -12.88
C VAL A 231 15.44 -2.83 -14.36
N LEU A 232 16.22 -1.94 -14.99
CA LEU A 232 16.56 -2.04 -16.42
C LEU A 232 17.54 -3.20 -16.73
N HIS A 233 18.43 -3.55 -15.80
CA HIS A 233 19.50 -4.54 -16.05
C HIS A 233 19.22 -5.92 -15.45
N GLU A 234 18.26 -6.06 -14.54
CA GLU A 234 17.87 -7.37 -14.02
C GLU A 234 17.44 -8.31 -15.15
N PRO A 235 17.84 -9.59 -15.11
CA PRO A 235 17.40 -10.56 -16.09
C PRO A 235 15.89 -10.79 -16.04
N VAL A 236 15.35 -11.40 -17.08
CA VAL A 236 13.94 -11.81 -17.07
C VAL A 236 13.72 -12.86 -15.99
N TYR A 237 12.85 -12.57 -15.06
CA TYR A 237 12.54 -13.47 -13.94
C TYR A 237 11.80 -14.73 -14.40
N GLN A 238 12.05 -15.83 -13.71
CA GLN A 238 11.53 -17.15 -14.08
C GLN A 238 10.01 -17.20 -14.29
N PRO A 239 9.15 -16.54 -13.50
CA PRO A 239 7.71 -16.55 -13.75
C PRO A 239 7.30 -15.98 -15.10
N TYR A 240 7.98 -14.95 -15.61
CA TYR A 240 7.72 -14.38 -16.92
C TYR A 240 8.20 -15.31 -18.06
N GLN A 241 9.30 -16.03 -17.84
CA GLN A 241 9.78 -17.06 -18.77
C GLN A 241 8.80 -18.24 -18.83
N ASP A 242 8.28 -18.68 -17.70
CA ASP A 242 7.30 -19.75 -17.59
C ASP A 242 5.98 -19.35 -18.28
N LEU A 243 5.51 -18.13 -18.02
CA LEU A 243 4.34 -17.57 -18.72
C LEU A 243 4.54 -17.53 -20.23
N LYS A 244 5.72 -17.10 -20.71
CA LYS A 244 6.05 -17.11 -22.14
C LYS A 244 5.98 -18.51 -22.75
N ALA A 245 6.48 -19.51 -22.02
CA ALA A 245 6.41 -20.91 -22.47
C ALA A 245 4.97 -21.43 -22.51
N ILE A 246 4.12 -21.09 -21.52
CA ILE A 246 2.69 -21.45 -21.46
C ILE A 246 1.92 -20.83 -22.64
N LEU A 247 2.26 -19.60 -23.02
CA LEU A 247 1.60 -18.83 -24.08
C LEU A 247 2.14 -19.13 -25.48
N LYS A 248 3.17 -19.99 -25.60
CA LYS A 248 3.73 -20.39 -26.90
C LYS A 248 2.61 -20.91 -27.81
N ASP A 249 2.63 -20.49 -29.06
CA ASP A 249 1.67 -20.88 -30.10
C ASP A 249 0.20 -20.49 -29.84
N ARG A 250 -0.04 -19.55 -28.91
CA ARG A 250 -1.36 -18.98 -28.64
C ARG A 250 -1.48 -17.56 -29.19
N ASP A 251 -2.70 -17.14 -29.49
CA ASP A 251 -3.01 -15.73 -29.75
C ASP A 251 -3.29 -15.07 -28.38
N TYR A 252 -2.49 -14.08 -28.01
CA TYR A 252 -2.62 -13.38 -26.74
C TYR A 252 -2.16 -11.94 -26.86
N ASP A 253 -2.70 -11.11 -25.97
CA ASP A 253 -2.33 -9.72 -25.76
C ASP A 253 -1.94 -9.53 -24.30
N LEU A 254 -1.07 -8.54 -24.01
CA LEU A 254 -0.48 -8.32 -22.68
C LEU A 254 -0.82 -6.93 -22.14
N ILE A 255 -1.38 -6.90 -20.94
CA ILE A 255 -1.69 -5.69 -20.20
C ILE A 255 -1.04 -5.80 -18.82
N THR A 256 -0.39 -4.74 -18.36
CA THR A 256 0.23 -4.74 -17.04
C THR A 256 0.05 -3.42 -16.31
N THR A 257 -0.07 -3.53 -14.99
CA THR A 257 0.09 -2.45 -14.04
C THR A 257 1.47 -2.45 -13.37
N ASN A 258 2.31 -3.47 -13.66
CA ASN A 258 3.68 -3.52 -13.18
C ASN A 258 4.54 -2.49 -13.91
N GLN A 259 5.43 -1.88 -13.15
CA GLN A 259 6.34 -0.83 -13.63
C GLN A 259 7.77 -1.35 -13.85
N ASP A 260 8.01 -2.64 -13.58
CA ASP A 260 9.30 -3.33 -13.54
C ASP A 260 9.91 -3.71 -14.89
N VAL A 261 9.32 -3.31 -16.00
CA VAL A 261 9.68 -3.61 -17.41
C VAL A 261 9.84 -5.11 -17.75
N GLN A 262 9.52 -6.01 -16.83
CA GLN A 262 9.74 -7.45 -17.01
C GLN A 262 8.91 -8.03 -18.17
N PHE A 263 7.67 -7.56 -18.35
CA PHE A 263 6.87 -7.98 -19.52
C PHE A 263 7.50 -7.56 -20.84
N SER A 264 7.97 -6.33 -20.98
CA SER A 264 8.61 -5.82 -22.19
C SER A 264 9.91 -6.58 -22.51
N LYS A 265 10.68 -6.96 -21.49
CA LYS A 265 11.87 -7.80 -21.65
C LYS A 265 11.54 -9.24 -22.01
N ALA A 266 10.54 -9.85 -21.38
CA ALA A 266 10.15 -11.23 -21.63
C ALA A 266 9.51 -11.41 -23.01
N PHE A 267 8.78 -10.40 -23.49
CA PHE A 267 8.00 -10.44 -24.72
C PHE A 267 8.38 -9.30 -25.69
N PRO A 268 9.64 -9.23 -26.15
CA PRO A 268 10.14 -8.10 -26.95
C PRO A 268 9.41 -7.94 -28.30
N ASP A 269 8.80 -9.01 -28.81
CA ASP A 269 8.08 -9.03 -30.08
C ASP A 269 6.57 -8.73 -29.91
N LYS A 270 6.13 -8.37 -28.71
CA LYS A 270 4.72 -8.09 -28.41
C LYS A 270 4.51 -6.66 -27.96
N ASP A 271 3.38 -6.11 -28.36
CA ASP A 271 2.90 -4.86 -27.77
C ASP A 271 2.35 -5.12 -26.35
N VAL A 272 3.05 -4.61 -25.35
CA VAL A 272 2.60 -4.63 -23.95
C VAL A 272 1.93 -3.29 -23.63
N ALA A 273 0.72 -3.32 -23.09
CA ALA A 273 0.05 -2.13 -22.60
C ALA A 273 0.46 -1.85 -21.14
N THR A 274 1.38 -0.90 -20.94
CA THR A 274 1.87 -0.48 -19.61
C THR A 274 1.00 0.68 -19.10
N ILE A 275 -0.18 0.37 -18.53
CA ILE A 275 -1.22 1.36 -18.24
C ILE A 275 -0.99 2.20 -16.97
N GLN A 276 0.06 1.91 -16.22
CA GLN A 276 0.51 2.72 -15.10
C GLN A 276 1.92 3.30 -15.28
N GLY A 277 2.40 3.33 -16.54
CA GLY A 277 3.77 3.70 -16.84
C GLY A 277 4.77 2.61 -16.45
N ASP A 278 6.04 2.91 -16.64
CA ASP A 278 7.15 2.04 -16.25
C ASP A 278 8.45 2.83 -16.05
N TRP A 279 9.43 2.19 -15.42
CA TRP A 279 10.72 2.77 -15.06
C TRP A 279 11.67 3.03 -16.24
N SER A 280 11.29 2.72 -17.49
CA SER A 280 12.14 2.92 -18.68
C SER A 280 12.02 4.31 -19.30
N TYR A 281 11.19 5.19 -18.72
CA TYR A 281 10.99 6.54 -19.23
C TYR A 281 11.11 7.59 -18.14
N PHE A 282 11.59 8.78 -18.56
CA PHE A 282 11.47 10.03 -17.80
C PHE A 282 10.41 10.94 -18.40
N GLN A 283 9.84 11.80 -17.56
CA GLN A 283 8.94 12.90 -17.90
C GLN A 283 9.43 14.20 -17.25
N CYS A 284 8.98 15.35 -17.75
CA CYS A 284 9.21 16.63 -17.08
C CYS A 284 8.38 16.73 -15.79
N ALA A 285 9.00 17.13 -14.67
CA ALA A 285 8.30 17.35 -13.40
C ALA A 285 7.18 18.40 -13.54
N ASP A 286 7.46 19.49 -14.25
CA ASP A 286 6.50 20.57 -14.49
C ASP A 286 5.48 20.26 -15.60
N LYS A 287 5.55 19.08 -16.22
CA LYS A 287 4.68 18.70 -17.35
C LYS A 287 4.61 19.79 -18.44
N CYS A 288 5.72 20.50 -18.66
CA CYS A 288 5.77 21.66 -19.56
C CYS A 288 5.47 21.32 -21.03
N HIS A 289 5.43 20.04 -21.36
CA HIS A 289 5.09 19.51 -22.68
C HIS A 289 4.69 18.04 -22.58
N ASP A 290 3.99 17.57 -23.59
CA ASP A 290 3.46 16.21 -23.67
C ASP A 290 4.47 15.28 -24.37
N GLN A 291 5.53 14.90 -23.65
CA GLN A 291 6.53 13.95 -24.13
C GLN A 291 7.18 13.20 -22.95
N VAL A 292 7.40 11.90 -23.13
CA VAL A 292 8.25 11.06 -22.28
C VAL A 292 9.54 10.69 -23.01
N TYR A 293 10.60 10.42 -22.28
CA TYR A 293 11.94 10.18 -22.79
C TYR A 293 12.45 8.80 -22.35
N PRO A 294 12.83 7.90 -23.27
CA PRO A 294 13.55 6.69 -22.89
C PRO A 294 14.78 7.06 -22.05
N ASN A 295 14.97 6.40 -20.92
CA ASN A 295 15.95 6.83 -19.94
C ASN A 295 17.19 5.92 -19.81
N GLN A 296 17.20 4.74 -20.39
CA GLN A 296 18.27 3.75 -20.22
C GLN A 296 19.66 4.33 -20.46
N THR A 297 19.87 5.03 -21.58
CA THR A 297 21.18 5.62 -21.92
C THR A 297 21.64 6.62 -20.86
N VAL A 298 20.72 7.45 -20.37
CA VAL A 298 21.03 8.47 -19.33
C VAL A 298 21.35 7.76 -18.00
N VAL A 299 20.56 6.75 -17.65
CA VAL A 299 20.78 5.98 -16.43
C VAL A 299 22.14 5.26 -16.45
N ASP A 300 22.50 4.64 -17.57
CA ASP A 300 23.76 3.92 -17.72
C ASP A 300 24.98 4.87 -17.67
N GLN A 301 24.83 6.10 -18.13
CA GLN A 301 25.87 7.13 -18.04
C GLN A 301 26.03 7.70 -16.64
N LEU A 302 24.92 7.86 -15.90
CA LEU A 302 24.92 8.52 -14.60
C LEU A 302 25.14 7.56 -13.44
N PHE A 303 24.73 6.32 -13.56
CA PHE A 303 24.88 5.32 -12.49
C PHE A 303 26.32 5.18 -11.96
N PRO A 304 27.37 5.14 -12.82
CA PRO A 304 28.77 5.10 -12.35
C PRO A 304 29.23 6.38 -11.65
N GLN A 305 28.46 7.47 -11.70
CA GLN A 305 28.79 8.76 -11.07
C GLN A 305 28.22 8.86 -9.63
N ILE A 306 27.51 7.83 -9.17
CA ILE A 306 26.95 7.80 -7.84
C ILE A 306 28.03 7.37 -6.85
N GLU A 307 28.37 8.26 -5.91
CA GLU A 307 29.33 8.00 -4.85
C GLU A 307 28.60 7.98 -3.50
N ASN A 308 28.73 6.89 -2.73
CA ASN A 308 28.09 6.72 -1.42
C ASN A 308 26.55 6.95 -1.43
N GLY A 309 25.88 6.60 -2.53
CA GLY A 309 24.42 6.80 -2.71
C GLY A 309 24.04 8.21 -3.16
N HIS A 310 25.01 9.09 -3.39
CA HIS A 310 24.81 10.47 -3.81
C HIS A 310 25.20 10.68 -5.28
N LEU A 311 24.31 11.30 -6.08
CA LEU A 311 24.61 11.81 -7.41
C LEU A 311 24.94 13.30 -7.31
N PRO A 312 26.07 13.79 -7.89
CA PRO A 312 26.33 15.22 -7.96
C PRO A 312 25.15 16.01 -8.55
N GLU A 313 24.72 17.08 -7.88
CA GLU A 313 23.47 17.80 -8.23
C GLU A 313 23.49 18.38 -9.67
N ASN A 314 24.65 18.73 -10.18
CA ASN A 314 24.82 19.21 -11.55
C ASN A 314 24.60 18.11 -12.61
N LEU A 315 24.52 16.85 -12.21
CA LEU A 315 24.25 15.69 -13.07
C LEU A 315 22.79 15.25 -13.02
N ILE A 316 21.98 15.82 -12.14
CA ILE A 316 20.55 15.51 -12.04
C ILE A 316 19.87 15.74 -13.40
N PRO A 317 19.15 14.74 -13.94
CA PRO A 317 18.47 14.85 -15.22
C PRO A 317 17.51 16.03 -15.29
N ARG A 318 17.66 16.87 -16.31
CA ARG A 318 16.85 18.08 -16.51
C ARG A 318 16.04 17.98 -17.79
N CYS A 319 14.86 18.58 -17.77
CA CYS A 319 13.98 18.67 -18.91
C CYS A 319 14.67 19.48 -20.04
N PRO A 320 14.77 18.93 -21.27
CA PRO A 320 15.46 19.62 -22.38
C PRO A 320 14.71 20.86 -22.88
N LYS A 321 13.45 21.09 -22.45
CA LYS A 321 12.64 22.22 -22.87
C LYS A 321 12.60 23.37 -21.84
N CYS A 322 12.41 23.04 -20.57
CA CYS A 322 12.24 24.09 -19.54
C CYS A 322 13.34 24.07 -18.46
N GLY A 323 14.24 23.06 -18.45
CA GLY A 323 15.29 22.96 -17.44
C GLY A 323 14.81 22.44 -16.09
N ALA A 324 13.51 22.19 -15.89
CA ALA A 324 12.99 21.59 -14.68
C ALA A 324 13.55 20.16 -14.50
N GLU A 325 13.48 19.62 -13.30
CA GLU A 325 13.90 18.27 -13.00
C GLU A 325 13.07 17.24 -13.79
N MET A 326 13.68 16.12 -14.12
CA MET A 326 12.94 14.99 -14.69
C MET A 326 12.36 14.14 -13.56
N LEU A 327 11.28 13.43 -13.85
CA LEU A 327 10.70 12.38 -13.01
C LEU A 327 10.58 11.10 -13.81
N GLU A 328 10.56 9.99 -13.10
CA GLU A 328 10.17 8.69 -13.67
C GLU A 328 8.73 8.73 -14.18
N TRP A 329 8.45 8.08 -15.32
CA TRP A 329 7.10 8.01 -15.88
C TRP A 329 6.34 6.82 -15.28
N VAL A 330 6.04 6.91 -13.99
CA VAL A 330 5.28 5.91 -13.24
C VAL A 330 4.09 6.57 -12.54
N ARG A 331 3.01 5.82 -12.36
CA ARG A 331 1.76 6.32 -11.77
C ARG A 331 1.98 6.91 -10.37
N GLY A 332 1.67 8.16 -10.21
CA GLY A 332 1.70 8.97 -9.01
C GLY A 332 0.95 10.27 -9.25
N TYR A 333 1.04 11.23 -8.33
CA TYR A 333 0.38 12.54 -8.46
C TYR A 333 0.88 13.33 -9.68
N GLU A 334 2.17 13.18 -10.00
CA GLU A 334 2.82 13.92 -11.09
C GLU A 334 2.85 13.15 -12.42
N PHE A 335 2.14 12.02 -12.50
CA PHE A 335 2.12 11.20 -13.72
C PHE A 335 1.57 11.96 -14.93
N LEU A 336 2.29 11.91 -16.04
CA LEU A 336 1.91 12.57 -17.29
C LEU A 336 0.96 11.68 -18.10
N GLU A 337 -0.33 12.02 -18.06
CA GLU A 337 -1.40 11.38 -18.87
C GLU A 337 -1.48 12.03 -20.26
N GLY A 338 -0.37 11.99 -21.02
CA GLY A 338 -0.27 12.57 -22.34
C GLY A 338 -0.39 11.55 -23.47
N GLN A 339 0.18 11.88 -24.64
CA GLN A 339 0.10 11.04 -25.84
C GLN A 339 0.66 9.64 -25.63
N HIS A 340 1.74 9.50 -24.84
CA HIS A 340 2.33 8.18 -24.59
C HIS A 340 1.37 7.30 -23.78
N TYR A 341 0.77 7.85 -22.73
CA TYR A 341 -0.26 7.19 -21.93
C TYR A 341 -1.47 6.78 -22.79
N ASN A 342 -1.96 7.72 -23.63
CA ASN A 342 -3.08 7.46 -24.52
C ASN A 342 -2.79 6.33 -25.54
N LYS A 343 -1.53 6.19 -25.99
CA LYS A 343 -1.10 5.05 -26.81
C LYS A 343 -1.21 3.73 -26.04
N GLN A 344 -0.83 3.67 -24.76
CA GLN A 344 -0.96 2.45 -23.96
C GLN A 344 -2.44 2.04 -23.79
N TYR A 345 -3.31 2.99 -23.51
CA TYR A 345 -4.75 2.75 -23.43
C TYR A 345 -5.38 2.41 -24.80
N ALA A 346 -4.84 2.95 -25.90
CA ALA A 346 -5.28 2.57 -27.25
C ALA A 346 -4.98 1.09 -27.53
N LYS A 347 -3.79 0.58 -27.15
CA LYS A 347 -3.48 -0.84 -27.22
C LYS A 347 -4.48 -1.68 -26.42
N TYR A 348 -4.74 -1.29 -25.17
CA TYR A 348 -5.69 -1.98 -24.32
C TYR A 348 -7.09 -2.05 -24.97
N ARG A 349 -7.59 -0.93 -25.52
CA ARG A 349 -8.87 -0.91 -26.24
C ARG A 349 -8.86 -1.81 -27.48
N GLN A 350 -7.76 -1.84 -28.22
CA GLN A 350 -7.62 -2.74 -29.38
C GLN A 350 -7.67 -4.21 -28.97
N PHE A 351 -7.05 -4.58 -27.83
CA PHE A 351 -7.11 -5.94 -27.31
C PHE A 351 -8.54 -6.33 -26.94
N ILE A 352 -9.30 -5.43 -26.30
CA ILE A 352 -10.71 -5.66 -25.98
C ILE A 352 -11.52 -5.85 -27.26
N GLN A 353 -11.37 -4.97 -28.26
CA GLN A 353 -12.08 -5.05 -29.53
C GLN A 353 -11.76 -6.33 -30.29
N LYS A 354 -10.49 -6.75 -30.27
CA LYS A 354 -10.05 -8.01 -30.89
C LYS A 354 -10.68 -9.24 -30.23
N ALA A 355 -10.97 -9.18 -28.94
CA ALA A 355 -11.58 -10.25 -28.16
C ALA A 355 -13.11 -10.28 -28.23
N GLU A 356 -13.75 -9.22 -28.72
CA GLU A 356 -15.21 -9.08 -28.75
C GLU A 356 -15.86 -10.22 -29.55
N GLY A 357 -16.85 -10.88 -28.94
CA GLY A 357 -17.58 -11.98 -29.55
C GLY A 357 -16.79 -13.26 -29.80
N LYS A 358 -15.54 -13.34 -29.32
CA LYS A 358 -14.69 -14.52 -29.45
C LYS A 358 -14.63 -15.32 -28.16
N LYS A 359 -14.28 -16.61 -28.32
CA LYS A 359 -13.89 -17.47 -27.18
C LYS A 359 -12.59 -16.95 -26.60
N THR A 360 -12.64 -16.27 -25.46
CA THR A 360 -11.52 -15.55 -24.87
C THR A 360 -11.30 -16.00 -23.42
N VAL A 361 -10.05 -16.11 -23.01
CA VAL A 361 -9.65 -16.30 -21.62
C VAL A 361 -9.06 -14.98 -21.10
N TYR A 362 -9.72 -14.37 -20.12
CA TYR A 362 -9.15 -13.26 -19.38
C TYR A 362 -8.37 -13.84 -18.20
N LEU A 363 -7.05 -13.92 -18.37
CA LEU A 363 -6.13 -14.48 -17.38
C LEU A 363 -5.53 -13.34 -16.56
N GLU A 364 -5.89 -13.29 -15.29
CA GLU A 364 -5.42 -12.30 -14.33
C GLU A 364 -4.37 -12.94 -13.41
N LEU A 365 -3.21 -12.33 -13.32
CA LEU A 365 -2.06 -12.82 -12.58
C LEU A 365 -1.58 -11.80 -11.55
N GLY A 366 -1.78 -12.08 -10.25
CA GLY A 366 -1.25 -11.29 -9.15
C GLY A 366 -1.91 -9.92 -8.91
N VAL A 367 -3.06 -9.62 -9.54
CA VAL A 367 -3.74 -8.32 -9.33
C VAL A 367 -4.42 -8.29 -7.96
N GLY A 368 -4.01 -7.34 -7.13
CA GLY A 368 -4.57 -7.11 -5.79
C GLY A 368 -5.79 -6.18 -5.79
N MET A 369 -6.33 -5.93 -4.58
CA MET A 369 -7.48 -5.05 -4.37
C MET A 369 -7.11 -3.56 -4.23
N MET A 370 -5.84 -3.19 -4.31
CA MET A 370 -5.43 -1.77 -4.27
C MET A 370 -5.79 -1.03 -5.57
N THR A 371 -5.68 -1.71 -6.72
CA THR A 371 -5.93 -1.11 -8.03
C THR A 371 -6.77 -2.02 -8.94
N PRO A 372 -7.91 -2.54 -8.46
CA PRO A 372 -8.73 -3.50 -9.22
C PRO A 372 -9.33 -2.90 -10.48
N MET A 373 -9.53 -1.58 -10.51
CA MET A 373 -10.16 -0.84 -11.60
C MET A 373 -9.39 -0.88 -12.93
N PHE A 374 -8.12 -1.24 -12.92
CA PHE A 374 -7.33 -1.26 -14.16
C PHE A 374 -7.42 -2.59 -14.93
N ILE A 375 -7.49 -3.72 -14.22
CA ILE A 375 -7.47 -5.06 -14.83
C ILE A 375 -8.60 -5.93 -14.26
N LYS A 376 -8.67 -6.12 -12.94
CA LYS A 376 -9.58 -7.06 -12.28
C LYS A 376 -11.06 -6.77 -12.62
N GLU A 377 -11.53 -5.57 -12.34
CA GLU A 377 -12.92 -5.16 -12.62
C GLU A 377 -13.22 -5.16 -14.13
N PRO A 378 -12.39 -4.59 -15.01
CA PRO A 378 -12.59 -4.70 -16.45
C PRO A 378 -12.67 -6.15 -16.95
N PHE A 379 -11.81 -7.05 -16.50
CA PHE A 379 -11.83 -8.45 -16.93
C PHE A 379 -13.09 -9.19 -16.47
N MET A 380 -13.54 -8.96 -15.24
CA MET A 380 -14.83 -9.47 -14.75
C MET A 380 -15.99 -8.96 -15.61
N ASN A 381 -16.05 -7.65 -15.88
CA ASN A 381 -17.09 -7.03 -16.68
C ASN A 381 -17.09 -7.53 -18.13
N LEU A 382 -15.94 -7.64 -18.76
CA LEU A 382 -15.80 -8.18 -20.12
C LEU A 382 -16.21 -9.66 -20.19
N THR A 383 -15.88 -10.44 -19.17
CA THR A 383 -16.36 -11.83 -19.05
C THR A 383 -17.86 -11.90 -18.89
N TYR A 384 -18.45 -11.02 -18.10
CA TYR A 384 -19.89 -10.95 -17.92
C TYR A 384 -20.61 -10.62 -19.24
N GLN A 385 -20.10 -9.66 -20.00
CA GLN A 385 -20.68 -9.22 -21.29
C GLN A 385 -20.52 -10.25 -22.43
N ASN A 386 -19.47 -11.09 -22.38
CA ASN A 386 -19.21 -12.10 -23.40
C ASN A 386 -19.44 -13.52 -22.84
N SER A 387 -20.54 -14.16 -23.25
CA SER A 387 -20.92 -15.52 -22.80
C SER A 387 -19.89 -16.62 -23.19
N GLN A 388 -19.03 -16.36 -24.15
CA GLN A 388 -17.96 -17.28 -24.58
C GLN A 388 -16.64 -17.03 -23.85
N ALA A 389 -16.57 -16.01 -23.01
CA ALA A 389 -15.36 -15.69 -22.25
C ALA A 389 -15.27 -16.48 -20.93
N THR A 390 -14.05 -16.75 -20.52
CA THR A 390 -13.70 -17.36 -19.23
C THR A 390 -12.78 -16.40 -18.47
N TYR A 391 -13.01 -16.24 -17.17
CA TYR A 391 -12.16 -15.47 -16.29
C TYR A 391 -11.34 -16.38 -15.38
N ILE A 392 -10.03 -16.23 -15.38
CA ILE A 392 -9.12 -17.00 -14.51
C ILE A 392 -8.30 -15.98 -13.71
N THR A 393 -8.37 -16.05 -12.39
CA THR A 393 -7.59 -15.19 -11.48
C THR A 393 -6.69 -16.03 -10.60
N VAL A 394 -5.40 -15.66 -10.54
CA VAL A 394 -4.38 -16.31 -9.69
C VAL A 394 -3.82 -15.27 -8.73
N ASN A 395 -4.13 -15.41 -7.45
CA ASN A 395 -3.60 -14.53 -6.40
C ASN A 395 -3.76 -15.27 -5.06
N PRO A 396 -2.74 -15.30 -4.18
CA PRO A 396 -2.84 -16.01 -2.91
C PRO A 396 -3.92 -15.45 -1.97
N LYS A 397 -4.23 -14.15 -2.07
CA LYS A 397 -5.22 -13.48 -1.21
C LYS A 397 -6.47 -13.04 -1.99
N ASP A 398 -6.27 -12.41 -3.13
CA ASP A 398 -7.28 -11.62 -3.84
C ASP A 398 -7.81 -12.31 -5.11
N ALA A 399 -7.68 -13.63 -5.22
CA ALA A 399 -8.35 -14.39 -6.30
C ALA A 399 -9.85 -14.46 -5.98
N ILE A 400 -10.63 -13.63 -6.66
CA ILE A 400 -12.07 -13.48 -6.46
C ILE A 400 -12.79 -13.69 -7.78
N VAL A 401 -13.81 -14.55 -7.79
CA VAL A 401 -14.76 -14.72 -8.90
C VAL A 401 -16.14 -14.31 -8.40
N PRO A 402 -16.80 -13.33 -9.03
CA PRO A 402 -18.16 -12.95 -8.68
C PRO A 402 -19.15 -14.11 -8.87
N ARG A 403 -20.24 -14.09 -8.10
CA ARG A 403 -21.26 -15.15 -8.12
C ARG A 403 -21.84 -15.37 -9.54
N GLU A 404 -21.97 -14.30 -10.29
CA GLU A 404 -22.51 -14.25 -11.66
C GLU A 404 -21.57 -14.90 -12.70
N LEU A 405 -20.31 -15.15 -12.34
CA LEU A 405 -19.30 -15.76 -13.20
C LEU A 405 -18.83 -17.15 -12.71
N MET A 406 -19.50 -17.75 -11.72
CA MET A 406 -19.06 -19.04 -11.16
C MET A 406 -19.11 -20.21 -12.15
N ASP A 407 -19.92 -20.13 -13.18
CA ASP A 407 -20.03 -21.11 -14.26
C ASP A 407 -18.87 -21.06 -15.25
N ARG A 408 -18.15 -19.96 -15.31
CA ARG A 408 -17.05 -19.70 -16.26
C ARG A 408 -15.90 -18.89 -15.67
N GLY A 409 -15.78 -18.87 -14.35
CA GLY A 409 -14.72 -18.23 -13.58
C GLY A 409 -13.95 -19.24 -12.73
N ILE A 410 -12.62 -19.10 -12.67
CA ILE A 410 -11.74 -19.92 -11.83
C ILE A 410 -10.90 -19.01 -10.95
N ALA A 411 -11.03 -19.17 -9.62
CA ALA A 411 -10.18 -18.50 -8.63
C ALA A 411 -9.12 -19.45 -8.09
N VAL A 412 -7.86 -19.18 -8.35
CA VAL A 412 -6.71 -19.95 -7.87
C VAL A 412 -6.06 -19.18 -6.73
N LYS A 413 -6.39 -19.52 -5.49
CA LYS A 413 -5.81 -18.93 -4.28
C LYS A 413 -4.50 -19.64 -3.93
N TYR A 414 -3.46 -19.39 -4.73
CA TYR A 414 -2.17 -20.01 -4.56
C TYR A 414 -1.03 -19.09 -5.01
N ASP A 415 0.21 -19.46 -4.67
CA ASP A 415 1.41 -18.76 -5.07
C ASP A 415 1.58 -18.79 -6.60
N LEU A 416 1.68 -17.59 -7.21
CA LEU A 416 1.71 -17.42 -8.66
C LEU A 416 2.92 -18.11 -9.30
N VAL A 417 4.09 -18.07 -8.68
CA VAL A 417 5.33 -18.67 -9.21
C VAL A 417 5.15 -20.16 -9.34
N LYS A 418 4.58 -20.81 -8.30
CA LYS A 418 4.33 -22.25 -8.31
C LYS A 418 3.23 -22.64 -9.30
N VAL A 419 2.20 -21.81 -9.46
CA VAL A 419 1.14 -22.06 -10.46
C VAL A 419 1.71 -22.03 -11.87
N LEU A 420 2.51 -21.03 -12.21
CA LEU A 420 3.11 -20.92 -13.54
C LEU A 420 4.09 -22.05 -13.82
N ALA A 421 4.94 -22.42 -12.85
CA ALA A 421 5.85 -23.55 -13.00
C ALA A 421 5.10 -24.86 -13.27
N ASN A 422 4.06 -25.17 -12.51
CA ASN A 422 3.23 -26.37 -12.68
C ASN A 422 2.50 -26.38 -14.04
N LEU A 423 1.92 -25.25 -14.46
CA LEU A 423 1.23 -25.15 -15.76
C LEU A 423 2.18 -25.36 -16.93
N LYS A 424 3.40 -24.88 -16.84
CA LYS A 424 4.44 -25.10 -17.85
C LYS A 424 4.79 -26.59 -17.97
N GLU A 425 5.02 -27.28 -16.84
CA GLU A 425 5.32 -28.72 -16.83
C GLU A 425 4.15 -29.55 -17.39
N TRP A 426 2.92 -29.17 -17.06
CA TRP A 426 1.71 -29.81 -17.60
C TRP A 426 1.57 -29.63 -19.11
N GLY A 427 1.90 -28.46 -19.64
CA GLY A 427 1.91 -28.18 -21.07
C GLY A 427 2.92 -29.02 -21.83
N ILE A 428 4.12 -29.21 -21.28
CA ILE A 428 5.20 -30.00 -21.86
C ILE A 428 4.83 -31.50 -21.88
N SER A 429 4.22 -32.01 -20.79
CA SER A 429 3.85 -33.43 -20.68
C SER A 429 2.72 -33.86 -21.63
N ARG A 430 1.84 -32.93 -22.06
CA ARG A 430 0.82 -33.23 -23.09
C ARG A 430 1.36 -33.28 -24.49
N ILE A 431 2.33 -32.45 -24.81
CA ILE A 431 2.97 -32.43 -26.15
C ILE A 431 3.79 -33.72 -26.38
N SER A 432 4.42 -34.25 -25.32
CA SER A 432 5.18 -35.52 -25.39
C SER A 432 4.32 -36.80 -25.31
N ALA A 433 3.02 -36.70 -25.12
CA ALA A 433 2.08 -37.81 -25.07
C ALA A 433 1.24 -37.93 -26.39
N GLU A 434 1.32 -36.93 -27.27
CA GLU A 434 0.64 -36.91 -28.58
C GLU A 434 1.60 -37.14 -29.75
N ASP A 435 2.93 -37.26 -29.51
CA ASP A 435 3.95 -37.76 -30.46
C ASP A 435 4.26 -39.26 -30.19
#